data_d47cb4eaf6d89bf56e5efa8ecaedd718
#
_entry.id   d47cb4eaf6d89bf56e5efa8ecaedd718
#
_cell.length_a   1.000
_cell.length_b   1.000
_cell.length_c   1.000
_cell.angle_alpha   90.00
_cell.angle_beta   90.00
_cell.angle_gamma   90.00
#
_symmetry.space_group_name_H-M   'P 1'
#
loop_
_entity.id
_entity.type
_entity.pdbx_description
1 polymer ?
#
loop_
_entity_poly.entity_id
_entity_poly.type
_entity_poly.pdbx_seq_one_letter_code
_entity_poly.pdbx_strand_id
1 'polypeptide(L)'
;MNIKINSLILGIITLFTSVSCGQKSENQKISNKMNEEKVNMTGMETITFGAGCFWCVEAVFQQIEGVVKVESGYSNGQAKNPSYKEVCTGNTGHAEVVQVTFDPKKVSFDTILEIFWKTHDPTTLNRQGGDAGTQYRSGVFYSNGAQKVAAESWLKKLNDEHVFPNPIVTEITALSNYSKAEDYHQDYYDLNGHNPYCQVVIKPKMDKLQKTFKDKLKKDI
;
A
#
# COMPACT_ATOMS: atom_id res chain seq x y z
N MET A 1 -56.72 39.98 60.84
CA MET A 1 -56.82 38.62 61.42
C MET A 1 -55.68 37.79 60.78
N ASN A 2 -54.59 37.73 61.52
CA ASN A 2 -53.31 37.14 60.98
C ASN A 2 -53.24 35.70 61.38
N ILE A 3 -53.07 34.84 60.34
CA ILE A 3 -52.78 33.42 60.52
C ILE A 3 -51.35 33.21 60.02
N LYS A 4 -50.42 32.85 60.93
CA LYS A 4 -49.09 32.40 60.64
C LYS A 4 -49.11 30.95 60.35
N ILE A 5 -48.59 30.54 59.21
CA ILE A 5 -48.35 29.15 58.86
C ILE A 5 -46.83 28.94 58.90
N ASN A 6 -46.36 28.11 59.84
CA ASN A 6 -45.01 27.64 59.90
C ASN A 6 -44.83 26.51 58.86
N SER A 7 -43.92 26.67 57.95
CA SER A 7 -43.53 25.60 57.01
C SER A 7 -42.22 24.99 57.47
N LEU A 8 -42.28 23.71 57.79
CA LEU A 8 -41.17 22.84 58.15
C LEU A 8 -40.49 22.37 56.86
N ILE A 9 -39.27 22.82 56.60
CA ILE A 9 -38.49 22.33 55.44
C ILE A 9 -37.73 21.10 55.88
N LEU A 10 -38.13 19.94 55.36
CA LEU A 10 -37.43 18.66 55.49
C LEU A 10 -36.37 18.54 54.41
N GLY A 11 -35.10 18.65 54.77
CA GLY A 11 -33.97 18.53 53.85
C GLY A 11 -33.73 17.04 53.46
N ILE A 12 -33.94 16.74 52.22
CA ILE A 12 -33.54 15.46 51.62
C ILE A 12 -32.09 15.61 51.12
N ILE A 13 -31.16 14.95 51.80
CA ILE A 13 -29.79 14.80 51.37
C ILE A 13 -29.75 13.63 50.38
N THR A 14 -29.68 13.93 49.07
CA THR A 14 -29.39 12.90 48.07
C THR A 14 -27.87 12.69 47.95
N LEU A 15 -27.45 11.52 48.38
CA LEU A 15 -26.09 11.02 48.16
C LEU A 15 -25.87 10.77 46.66
N PHE A 16 -25.11 11.62 45.97
CA PHE A 16 -24.59 11.28 44.64
C PHE A 16 -23.37 10.38 44.78
N THR A 17 -23.55 9.09 44.62
CA THR A 17 -22.43 8.15 44.38
C THR A 17 -21.96 8.30 42.96
N SER A 18 -20.80 8.98 42.75
CA SER A 18 -20.12 9.05 41.46
C SER A 18 -19.60 7.66 41.08
N VAL A 19 -20.29 7.01 40.14
CA VAL A 19 -19.74 5.85 39.43
C VAL A 19 -18.72 6.36 38.42
N SER A 20 -17.47 6.46 38.85
CA SER A 20 -16.32 6.72 37.98
C SER A 20 -15.54 5.43 37.81
N CYS A 21 -16.04 4.53 36.95
CA CYS A 21 -15.32 3.32 36.61
C CYS A 21 -15.75 2.81 35.23
N GLY A 22 -15.18 3.38 34.18
CA GLY A 22 -15.47 2.94 32.81
C GLY A 22 -14.58 3.54 31.74
N GLN A 23 -14.05 4.75 31.95
CA GLN A 23 -13.27 5.45 30.91
C GLN A 23 -11.76 5.16 30.91
N LYS A 24 -11.21 4.51 31.95
CA LYS A 24 -9.77 4.15 31.96
C LYS A 24 -9.40 2.92 31.14
N SER A 25 -10.33 2.01 30.91
CA SER A 25 -10.03 0.76 30.19
C SER A 25 -10.05 0.91 28.67
N GLU A 26 -10.83 1.83 28.13
CA GLU A 26 -10.95 2.06 26.69
C GLU A 26 -9.78 2.87 26.14
N ASN A 27 -9.33 3.90 26.86
CA ASN A 27 -8.15 4.67 26.49
C ASN A 27 -6.84 3.86 26.59
N GLN A 28 -6.77 2.86 27.46
CA GLN A 28 -5.63 1.96 27.56
C GLN A 28 -5.63 0.91 26.44
N LYS A 29 -6.78 0.46 25.95
CA LYS A 29 -6.87 -0.40 24.77
C LYS A 29 -6.54 0.33 23.46
N ILE A 30 -6.92 1.60 23.35
CA ILE A 30 -6.57 2.45 22.19
C ILE A 30 -5.08 2.78 22.21
N SER A 31 -4.48 3.09 23.35
CA SER A 31 -3.04 3.33 23.50
C SER A 31 -2.19 2.06 23.23
N ASN A 32 -2.69 0.88 23.57
CA ASN A 32 -1.98 -0.38 23.28
C ASN A 32 -2.12 -0.83 21.81
N LYS A 33 -3.11 -0.31 21.06
CA LYS A 33 -3.25 -0.55 19.61
C LYS A 33 -2.38 0.41 18.78
N MET A 34 -1.86 1.47 19.39
CA MET A 34 -0.89 2.40 18.81
C MET A 34 0.57 2.05 19.11
N ASN A 35 0.84 0.95 19.79
CA ASN A 35 2.14 0.31 19.76
C ASN A 35 2.16 -0.58 18.50
N GLU A 36 2.20 0.05 17.33
CA GLU A 36 2.72 -0.62 16.13
C GLU A 36 4.06 -1.23 16.53
N GLU A 37 4.14 -2.56 16.49
CA GLU A 37 5.42 -3.24 16.59
C GLU A 37 6.34 -2.53 15.61
N LYS A 38 7.36 -1.83 16.11
CA LYS A 38 8.38 -1.25 15.25
C LYS A 38 9.04 -2.42 14.55
N VAL A 39 8.57 -2.70 13.34
CA VAL A 39 9.18 -3.74 12.50
C VAL A 39 10.66 -3.41 12.45
N ASN A 40 11.49 -4.33 12.93
CA ASN A 40 12.94 -4.15 12.88
C ASN A 40 13.36 -4.17 11.41
N MET A 41 13.67 -3.01 10.86
CA MET A 41 14.03 -2.83 9.45
C MET A 41 15.47 -3.28 9.15
N THR A 42 16.25 -3.72 10.16
CA THR A 42 17.61 -4.18 9.96
C THR A 42 17.63 -5.47 9.13
N GLY A 43 18.33 -5.45 8.00
CA GLY A 43 18.42 -6.59 7.08
C GLY A 43 17.23 -6.76 6.14
N MET A 44 16.27 -5.83 6.15
CA MET A 44 15.22 -5.76 5.13
C MET A 44 15.77 -5.18 3.83
N GLU A 45 15.18 -5.61 2.72
CA GLU A 45 15.44 -5.05 1.40
C GLU A 45 14.24 -4.25 0.90
N THR A 46 14.49 -3.23 0.07
CA THR A 46 13.44 -2.41 -0.53
C THR A 46 13.67 -2.28 -2.02
N ILE A 47 12.60 -2.47 -2.80
CA ILE A 47 12.55 -2.24 -4.25
C ILE A 47 11.34 -1.36 -4.58
N THR A 48 11.42 -0.59 -5.67
CA THR A 48 10.33 0.28 -6.12
C THR A 48 9.83 -0.17 -7.49
N PHE A 49 8.51 -0.34 -7.61
CA PHE A 49 7.84 -0.81 -8.82
C PHE A 49 6.77 0.18 -9.31
N GLY A 50 6.75 0.42 -10.63
CA GLY A 50 5.60 0.97 -11.35
C GLY A 50 4.92 -0.14 -12.16
N ALA A 51 3.61 -0.32 -11.99
CA ALA A 51 2.86 -1.37 -12.70
C ALA A 51 1.38 -0.95 -12.90
N GLY A 52 1.16 0.30 -13.30
CA GLY A 52 -0.17 0.92 -13.38
C GLY A 52 -0.56 1.59 -12.08
N CYS A 53 -1.87 1.67 -11.81
CA CYS A 53 -2.40 2.26 -10.58
C CYS A 53 -1.78 1.63 -9.33
N PHE A 54 -1.17 2.45 -8.48
CA PHE A 54 -0.46 2.00 -7.27
C PHE A 54 -1.39 1.30 -6.26
N TRP A 55 -2.69 1.62 -6.16
CA TRP A 55 -3.63 0.88 -5.31
C TRP A 55 -3.70 -0.61 -5.67
N CYS A 56 -3.62 -0.93 -6.97
CA CYS A 56 -3.59 -2.32 -7.44
C CYS A 56 -2.29 -3.02 -7.03
N VAL A 57 -1.17 -2.32 -7.19
CA VAL A 57 0.17 -2.89 -6.94
C VAL A 57 0.40 -3.05 -5.44
N GLU A 58 -0.01 -2.06 -4.64
CA GLU A 58 0.00 -2.10 -3.19
C GLU A 58 -0.77 -3.31 -2.66
N ALA A 59 -2.05 -3.46 -3.08
CA ALA A 59 -2.89 -4.58 -2.67
C ALA A 59 -2.23 -5.94 -2.97
N VAL A 60 -1.58 -6.09 -4.12
CA VAL A 60 -0.88 -7.33 -4.50
C VAL A 60 0.27 -7.63 -3.54
N PHE A 61 1.18 -6.68 -3.32
CA PHE A 61 2.38 -6.93 -2.54
C PHE A 61 2.11 -7.01 -1.03
N GLN A 62 1.07 -6.37 -0.53
CA GLN A 62 0.65 -6.49 0.88
C GLN A 62 0.25 -7.92 1.27
N GLN A 63 -0.22 -8.73 0.32
CA GLN A 63 -0.62 -10.13 0.57
C GLN A 63 0.56 -11.10 0.66
N ILE A 64 1.77 -10.72 0.26
CA ILE A 64 2.89 -11.64 0.10
C ILE A 64 3.57 -11.91 1.45
N GLU A 65 3.73 -13.20 1.78
CA GLU A 65 4.50 -13.61 2.97
C GLU A 65 5.94 -13.09 2.88
N GLY A 66 6.43 -12.51 3.97
CA GLY A 66 7.74 -11.88 4.02
C GLY A 66 7.78 -10.42 3.58
N VAL A 67 6.74 -9.90 2.93
CA VAL A 67 6.60 -8.44 2.71
C VAL A 67 6.13 -7.79 3.99
N VAL A 68 6.94 -6.85 4.50
CA VAL A 68 6.73 -6.19 5.80
C VAL A 68 6.14 -4.80 5.68
N LYS A 69 6.34 -4.13 4.54
CA LYS A 69 5.77 -2.82 4.25
C LYS A 69 5.60 -2.64 2.74
N VAL A 70 4.48 -2.05 2.35
CA VAL A 70 4.27 -1.50 1.00
C VAL A 70 3.86 -0.05 1.17
N GLU A 71 4.46 0.85 0.40
CA GLU A 71 4.18 2.28 0.47
C GLU A 71 3.94 2.84 -0.91
N SER A 72 2.74 3.35 -1.17
CA SER A 72 2.38 4.03 -2.42
C SER A 72 3.07 5.39 -2.52
N GLY A 73 3.59 5.72 -3.70
CA GLY A 73 4.36 6.94 -3.93
C GLY A 73 4.50 7.31 -5.40
N TYR A 74 5.34 8.30 -5.65
CA TYR A 74 5.69 8.82 -6.98
C TYR A 74 7.21 8.80 -7.15
N SER A 75 7.71 8.43 -8.32
CA SER A 75 9.16 8.45 -8.55
C SER A 75 9.54 8.67 -10.02
N ASN A 76 10.84 8.93 -10.23
CA ASN A 76 11.47 9.03 -11.53
C ASN A 76 10.89 10.12 -12.45
N GLY A 77 10.33 11.18 -11.86
CA GLY A 77 9.95 12.41 -12.53
C GLY A 77 10.87 13.59 -12.16
N GLN A 78 10.59 14.77 -12.75
CA GLN A 78 11.38 15.99 -12.53
C GLN A 78 10.81 16.88 -11.42
N ALA A 79 9.48 16.87 -11.23
CA ALA A 79 8.84 17.68 -10.20
C ALA A 79 9.27 17.22 -8.80
N LYS A 80 9.53 18.15 -7.89
CA LYS A 80 9.85 17.84 -6.51
C LYS A 80 8.56 17.73 -5.69
N ASN A 81 8.39 16.61 -4.98
CA ASN A 81 7.24 16.34 -4.10
C ASN A 81 5.89 16.72 -4.75
N PRO A 82 5.57 16.17 -5.94
CA PRO A 82 4.33 16.52 -6.61
C PRO A 82 3.13 16.00 -5.82
N SER A 83 2.02 16.73 -5.87
CA SER A 83 0.73 16.23 -5.42
C SER A 83 0.15 15.22 -6.42
N TYR A 84 -0.78 14.38 -5.96
CA TYR A 84 -1.53 13.46 -6.83
C TYR A 84 -2.13 14.16 -8.05
N LYS A 85 -2.76 15.34 -7.81
CA LYS A 85 -3.37 16.12 -8.90
C LYS A 85 -2.36 16.52 -9.97
N GLU A 86 -1.14 16.89 -9.60
CA GLU A 86 -0.07 17.22 -10.55
C GLU A 86 0.41 15.98 -11.29
N VAL A 87 0.60 14.84 -10.61
CA VAL A 87 0.98 13.57 -11.25
C VAL A 87 -0.05 13.13 -12.26
N CYS A 88 -1.34 13.26 -11.97
CA CYS A 88 -2.43 12.92 -12.89
C CYS A 88 -2.45 13.76 -14.17
N THR A 89 -1.79 14.92 -14.22
CA THR A 89 -1.65 15.69 -15.46
C THR A 89 -0.70 15.03 -16.47
N GLY A 90 0.14 14.08 -16.02
CA GLY A 90 1.21 13.49 -16.83
C GLY A 90 2.45 14.37 -17.03
N ASN A 91 2.43 15.63 -16.56
CA ASN A 91 3.49 16.61 -16.84
C ASN A 91 4.64 16.58 -15.82
N THR A 92 4.48 15.90 -14.69
CA THR A 92 5.52 15.79 -13.65
C THR A 92 6.65 14.85 -14.03
N GLY A 93 6.41 13.96 -15.02
CA GLY A 93 7.29 12.86 -15.38
C GLY A 93 7.33 11.71 -14.37
N HIS A 94 6.63 11.82 -13.25
CA HIS A 94 6.58 10.76 -12.23
C HIS A 94 5.73 9.57 -12.69
N ALA A 95 6.17 8.36 -12.29
CA ALA A 95 5.31 7.18 -12.25
C ALA A 95 4.61 7.08 -10.90
N GLU A 96 3.38 6.56 -10.89
CA GLU A 96 2.81 5.94 -9.70
C GLU A 96 3.59 4.67 -9.37
N VAL A 97 4.05 4.55 -8.15
CA VAL A 97 4.92 3.44 -7.74
C VAL A 97 4.52 2.92 -6.36
N VAL A 98 4.99 1.71 -6.05
CA VAL A 98 5.03 1.21 -4.68
C VAL A 98 6.47 0.89 -4.28
N GLN A 99 6.84 1.27 -3.05
CA GLN A 99 8.05 0.74 -2.40
C GLN A 99 7.68 -0.51 -1.63
N VAL A 100 8.26 -1.64 -2.02
CA VAL A 100 8.05 -2.95 -1.37
C VAL A 100 9.25 -3.25 -0.49
N THR A 101 9.04 -3.29 0.81
CA THR A 101 10.06 -3.69 1.79
C THR A 101 9.77 -5.11 2.26
N PHE A 102 10.76 -5.98 2.19
CA PHE A 102 10.60 -7.42 2.46
C PHE A 102 11.78 -8.00 3.26
N ASP A 103 11.50 -9.09 3.96
CA ASP A 103 12.52 -9.91 4.64
C ASP A 103 13.11 -10.93 3.64
N PRO A 104 14.38 -10.77 3.21
CA PRO A 104 15.00 -11.68 2.25
C PRO A 104 15.20 -13.12 2.79
N LYS A 105 15.01 -13.32 4.10
CA LYS A 105 15.03 -14.66 4.71
C LYS A 105 13.69 -15.39 4.54
N LYS A 106 12.59 -14.66 4.31
CA LYS A 106 11.24 -15.21 4.14
C LYS A 106 10.81 -15.27 2.68
N VAL A 107 11.14 -14.25 1.90
CA VAL A 107 10.84 -14.18 0.48
C VAL A 107 12.04 -13.68 -0.31
N SER A 108 12.43 -14.39 -1.36
CA SER A 108 13.57 -13.99 -2.18
C SER A 108 13.23 -12.80 -3.08
N PHE A 109 14.22 -11.99 -3.44
CA PHE A 109 14.05 -10.91 -4.42
C PHE A 109 13.58 -11.46 -5.79
N ASP A 110 14.03 -12.65 -6.17
CA ASP A 110 13.57 -13.34 -7.38
C ASP A 110 12.06 -13.62 -7.36
N THR A 111 11.52 -14.07 -6.23
CA THR A 111 10.07 -14.24 -6.04
C THR A 111 9.31 -12.90 -6.13
N ILE A 112 9.85 -11.83 -5.55
CA ILE A 112 9.28 -10.48 -5.65
C ILE A 112 9.22 -10.01 -7.11
N LEU A 113 10.29 -10.24 -7.89
CA LEU A 113 10.31 -9.95 -9.34
C LEU A 113 9.32 -10.82 -10.11
N GLU A 114 9.24 -12.12 -9.80
CA GLU A 114 8.25 -13.02 -10.44
C GLU A 114 6.82 -12.51 -10.27
N ILE A 115 6.46 -12.09 -9.04
CA ILE A 115 5.15 -11.54 -8.75
C ILE A 115 4.91 -10.26 -9.56
N PHE A 116 5.88 -9.34 -9.59
CA PHE A 116 5.80 -8.13 -10.41
C PHE A 116 5.49 -8.45 -11.87
N TRP A 117 6.29 -9.33 -12.50
CA TRP A 117 6.13 -9.68 -13.92
C TRP A 117 4.81 -10.39 -14.25
N LYS A 118 4.26 -11.17 -13.31
CA LYS A 118 3.04 -11.98 -13.55
C LYS A 118 1.73 -11.25 -13.19
N THR A 119 1.79 -10.13 -12.48
CA THR A 119 0.59 -9.44 -11.97
C THR A 119 0.18 -8.20 -12.76
N HIS A 120 0.96 -7.82 -13.78
CA HIS A 120 0.61 -6.74 -14.70
C HIS A 120 0.94 -7.11 -16.16
N ASP A 121 0.57 -6.26 -17.10
CA ASP A 121 0.99 -6.37 -18.51
C ASP A 121 2.20 -5.45 -18.75
N PRO A 122 3.41 -6.01 -18.94
CA PRO A 122 4.63 -5.21 -19.12
C PRO A 122 4.81 -4.74 -20.57
N THR A 123 3.85 -4.99 -21.48
CA THR A 123 3.97 -4.73 -22.92
C THR A 123 3.24 -3.47 -23.38
N THR A 124 2.49 -2.81 -22.49
CA THR A 124 1.68 -1.64 -22.83
C THR A 124 2.38 -0.35 -22.38
N LEU A 125 2.87 0.44 -23.34
CA LEU A 125 3.56 1.70 -23.05
C LEU A 125 2.61 2.72 -22.43
N ASN A 126 3.00 3.26 -21.26
CA ASN A 126 2.24 4.29 -20.52
C ASN A 126 0.77 3.91 -20.29
N ARG A 127 0.51 2.65 -20.06
CA ARG A 127 -0.86 2.14 -19.86
C ARG A 127 -0.86 0.84 -19.05
N GLN A 128 -1.90 0.66 -18.24
CA GLN A 128 -2.19 -0.62 -17.61
C GLN A 128 -3.70 -0.85 -17.60
N GLY A 129 -4.19 -1.74 -18.48
CA GLY A 129 -5.62 -1.96 -18.65
C GLY A 129 -6.34 -0.69 -19.09
N GLY A 130 -7.32 -0.23 -18.30
CA GLY A 130 -8.07 1.01 -18.54
C GLY A 130 -7.31 2.29 -18.20
N ASP A 131 -6.30 2.21 -17.34
CA ASP A 131 -5.54 3.37 -16.88
C ASP A 131 -4.50 3.77 -17.93
N ALA A 132 -4.58 4.99 -18.45
CA ALA A 132 -3.71 5.52 -19.51
C ALA A 132 -3.04 6.83 -19.07
N GLY A 133 -1.72 6.93 -19.27
CA GLY A 133 -0.88 8.07 -18.92
C GLY A 133 0.52 7.63 -18.52
N THR A 134 1.49 8.54 -18.62
CA THR A 134 2.90 8.27 -18.29
C THR A 134 3.09 7.82 -16.84
N GLN A 135 2.18 8.24 -15.94
CA GLN A 135 2.18 7.84 -14.53
C GLN A 135 1.90 6.34 -14.34
N TYR A 136 1.26 5.68 -15.28
CA TYR A 136 0.92 4.24 -15.20
C TYR A 136 1.90 3.33 -15.93
N ARG A 137 3.10 3.84 -16.27
CA ARG A 137 4.11 3.05 -16.97
C ARG A 137 4.67 1.92 -16.13
N SER A 138 5.06 0.85 -16.79
CA SER A 138 5.76 -0.26 -16.18
C SER A 138 7.22 0.09 -15.90
N GLY A 139 7.69 -0.17 -14.68
CA GLY A 139 9.08 0.13 -14.29
C GLY A 139 9.58 -0.63 -13.08
N VAL A 140 10.86 -1.00 -13.11
CA VAL A 140 11.65 -1.47 -11.96
C VAL A 140 12.66 -0.37 -11.64
N PHE A 141 12.49 0.30 -10.52
CA PHE A 141 13.35 1.40 -10.08
C PHE A 141 14.28 0.88 -8.97
N TYR A 142 15.49 0.50 -9.37
CA TYR A 142 16.45 -0.18 -8.51
C TYR A 142 17.23 0.80 -7.61
N SER A 143 17.59 0.33 -6.41
CA SER A 143 18.41 1.07 -5.45
C SER A 143 19.87 0.63 -5.43
N ASN A 144 20.21 -0.51 -6.06
CA ASN A 144 21.58 -1.03 -6.11
C ASN A 144 21.82 -1.91 -7.35
N GLY A 145 23.10 -2.23 -7.58
CA GLY A 145 23.51 -2.99 -8.77
C GLY A 145 23.00 -4.43 -8.82
N ALA A 146 22.80 -5.07 -7.66
CA ALA A 146 22.29 -6.44 -7.61
C ALA A 146 20.82 -6.49 -8.08
N GLN A 147 20.00 -5.53 -7.65
CA GLN A 147 18.61 -5.38 -8.11
C GLN A 147 18.56 -5.10 -9.62
N LYS A 148 19.44 -4.25 -10.13
CA LYS A 148 19.54 -3.99 -11.57
C LYS A 148 19.79 -5.27 -12.36
N VAL A 149 20.86 -5.99 -12.00
CA VAL A 149 21.26 -7.23 -12.69
C VAL A 149 20.14 -8.27 -12.67
N ALA A 150 19.49 -8.46 -11.53
CA ALA A 150 18.38 -9.41 -11.42
C ALA A 150 17.18 -9.00 -12.29
N ALA A 151 16.78 -7.72 -12.29
CA ALA A 151 15.69 -7.22 -13.11
C ALA A 151 15.97 -7.35 -14.61
N GLU A 152 17.19 -7.00 -15.05
CA GLU A 152 17.65 -7.17 -16.45
C GLU A 152 17.70 -8.64 -16.86
N SER A 153 18.12 -9.55 -15.98
CA SER A 153 18.12 -10.98 -16.20
C SER A 153 16.71 -11.53 -16.42
N TRP A 154 15.75 -11.11 -15.60
CA TRP A 154 14.34 -11.45 -15.77
C TRP A 154 13.79 -10.93 -17.10
N LEU A 155 14.03 -9.67 -17.43
CA LEU A 155 13.61 -9.06 -18.70
C LEU A 155 14.13 -9.86 -19.89
N LYS A 156 15.43 -10.19 -19.87
CA LYS A 156 16.06 -11.01 -20.92
C LYS A 156 15.39 -12.38 -21.02
N LYS A 157 15.22 -13.09 -19.91
CA LYS A 157 14.60 -14.42 -19.87
C LYS A 157 13.19 -14.39 -20.46
N LEU A 158 12.36 -13.43 -20.04
CA LEU A 158 10.98 -13.32 -20.53
C LEU A 158 10.90 -13.03 -22.03
N ASN A 159 11.83 -12.24 -22.57
CA ASN A 159 11.93 -11.99 -24.01
C ASN A 159 12.44 -13.21 -24.77
N ASP A 160 13.49 -13.89 -24.28
CA ASP A 160 14.04 -15.10 -24.92
C ASP A 160 13.01 -16.24 -24.99
N GLU A 161 12.22 -16.40 -23.93
CA GLU A 161 11.16 -17.42 -23.82
C GLU A 161 9.85 -17.00 -24.50
N HIS A 162 9.76 -15.78 -25.06
CA HIS A 162 8.56 -15.23 -25.71
C HIS A 162 7.30 -15.34 -24.82
N VAL A 163 7.45 -15.04 -23.51
CA VAL A 163 6.36 -15.19 -22.53
C VAL A 163 5.20 -14.25 -22.82
N PHE A 164 5.49 -13.09 -23.42
CA PHE A 164 4.47 -12.10 -23.82
C PHE A 164 4.39 -12.00 -25.35
N PRO A 165 3.18 -11.77 -25.90
CA PRO A 165 2.99 -11.69 -27.36
C PRO A 165 3.61 -10.43 -27.98
N ASN A 166 3.84 -9.38 -27.19
CA ASN A 166 4.40 -8.11 -27.61
C ASN A 166 5.71 -7.83 -26.86
N PRO A 167 6.59 -6.97 -27.39
CA PRO A 167 7.81 -6.57 -26.70
C PRO A 167 7.54 -5.95 -25.32
N ILE A 168 8.36 -6.30 -24.35
CA ILE A 168 8.31 -5.71 -23.01
C ILE A 168 8.82 -4.26 -23.07
N VAL A 169 8.07 -3.33 -22.49
CA VAL A 169 8.38 -1.90 -22.45
C VAL A 169 8.73 -1.41 -21.04
N THR A 170 8.92 -2.31 -20.09
CA THR A 170 9.26 -2.00 -18.71
C THR A 170 10.59 -1.27 -18.63
N GLU A 171 10.62 -0.11 -17.97
CA GLU A 171 11.84 0.62 -17.63
C GLU A 171 12.59 -0.11 -16.52
N ILE A 172 13.93 -0.24 -16.66
CA ILE A 172 14.80 -0.70 -15.56
C ILE A 172 15.83 0.41 -15.35
N THR A 173 15.55 1.28 -14.38
CA THR A 173 16.37 2.49 -14.12
C THR A 173 16.64 2.67 -12.64
N ALA A 174 17.65 3.48 -12.28
CA ALA A 174 17.90 3.81 -10.88
C ALA A 174 16.72 4.59 -10.29
N LEU A 175 16.37 4.28 -9.05
CA LEU A 175 15.37 5.05 -8.30
C LEU A 175 15.85 6.49 -8.13
N SER A 176 15.00 7.42 -8.46
CA SER A 176 15.28 8.85 -8.28
C SER A 176 14.02 9.62 -7.89
N ASN A 177 14.22 10.71 -7.16
CA ASN A 177 13.16 11.68 -6.84
C ASN A 177 11.86 11.03 -6.31
N TYR A 178 12.01 10.08 -5.35
CA TYR A 178 10.87 9.43 -4.71
C TYR A 178 10.20 10.39 -3.72
N SER A 179 8.86 10.41 -3.73
CA SER A 179 8.03 11.00 -2.70
C SER A 179 6.88 10.06 -2.35
N LYS A 180 6.60 9.90 -1.05
CA LYS A 180 5.42 9.16 -0.58
C LYS A 180 4.16 9.85 -1.09
N ALA A 181 3.18 9.08 -1.56
CA ALA A 181 1.86 9.60 -1.87
C ALA A 181 1.10 9.95 -0.58
N GLU A 182 0.08 10.77 -0.72
CA GLU A 182 -0.75 11.26 0.38
C GLU A 182 -1.35 10.09 1.18
N ASP A 183 -1.61 10.29 2.46
CA ASP A 183 -2.03 9.22 3.38
C ASP A 183 -3.34 8.53 2.95
N TYR A 184 -4.25 9.25 2.27
CA TYR A 184 -5.49 8.66 1.76
C TYR A 184 -5.29 7.68 0.59
N HIS A 185 -4.08 7.56 0.04
CA HIS A 185 -3.70 6.57 -0.96
C HIS A 185 -3.10 5.30 -0.36
N GLN A 186 -2.66 5.35 0.88
CA GLN A 186 -2.07 4.20 1.56
C GLN A 186 -3.17 3.22 1.99
N ASP A 187 -2.90 1.92 1.88
CA ASP A 187 -3.83 0.83 2.26
C ASP A 187 -5.21 0.96 1.59
N TYR A 188 -5.22 1.53 0.36
CA TYR A 188 -6.47 1.96 -0.28
C TYR A 188 -7.46 0.84 -0.49
N TYR A 189 -7.00 -0.33 -0.92
CA TYR A 189 -7.88 -1.48 -1.16
C TYR A 189 -8.51 -2.00 0.14
N ASP A 190 -7.76 -2.09 1.20
CA ASP A 190 -8.23 -2.58 2.50
C ASP A 190 -9.25 -1.62 3.13
N LEU A 191 -9.02 -0.31 2.99
CA LEU A 191 -9.90 0.72 3.54
C LEU A 191 -11.13 1.00 2.66
N ASN A 192 -11.06 0.74 1.35
CA ASN A 192 -12.06 1.14 0.36
C ASN A 192 -12.54 -0.03 -0.50
N GLY A 193 -12.45 -1.27 -0.04
CA GLY A 193 -12.75 -2.48 -0.81
C GLY A 193 -14.13 -2.48 -1.49
N HIS A 194 -15.12 -1.77 -0.93
CA HIS A 194 -16.46 -1.62 -1.50
C HIS A 194 -16.56 -0.61 -2.65
N ASN A 195 -15.52 0.19 -2.89
CA ASN A 195 -15.49 1.16 -4.00
C ASN A 195 -15.64 0.44 -5.37
N PRO A 196 -16.41 0.97 -6.33
CA PRO A 196 -16.57 0.36 -7.66
C PRO A 196 -15.25 0.03 -8.36
N TYR A 197 -14.24 0.91 -8.29
CA TYR A 197 -12.92 0.64 -8.86
C TYR A 197 -12.25 -0.57 -8.20
N CYS A 198 -12.32 -0.68 -6.88
CA CYS A 198 -11.78 -1.82 -6.14
C CYS A 198 -12.46 -3.13 -6.55
N GLN A 199 -13.78 -3.13 -6.73
CA GLN A 199 -14.53 -4.32 -7.11
C GLN A 199 -14.29 -4.74 -8.56
N VAL A 200 -14.16 -3.78 -9.49
CA VAL A 200 -14.08 -4.06 -10.93
C VAL A 200 -12.64 -4.26 -11.40
N VAL A 201 -11.67 -3.56 -10.80
CA VAL A 201 -10.28 -3.55 -11.26
C VAL A 201 -9.35 -4.31 -10.32
N ILE A 202 -9.42 -4.03 -9.00
CA ILE A 202 -8.45 -4.62 -8.05
C ILE A 202 -8.83 -6.05 -7.69
N LYS A 203 -10.09 -6.29 -7.33
CA LYS A 203 -10.54 -7.63 -6.89
C LYS A 203 -10.22 -8.75 -7.89
N PRO A 204 -10.44 -8.64 -9.21
CA PRO A 204 -10.04 -9.67 -10.16
C PRO A 204 -8.53 -9.96 -10.17
N LYS A 205 -7.68 -8.93 -9.93
CA LYS A 205 -6.23 -9.13 -9.80
C LYS A 205 -5.89 -9.90 -8.53
N MET A 206 -6.57 -9.61 -7.42
CA MET A 206 -6.41 -10.33 -6.15
C MET A 206 -6.85 -11.78 -6.29
N ASP A 207 -7.99 -12.05 -6.96
CA ASP A 207 -8.48 -13.41 -7.22
C ASP A 207 -7.47 -14.20 -8.10
N LYS A 208 -6.83 -13.53 -9.08
CA LYS A 208 -5.76 -14.13 -9.89
C LYS A 208 -4.50 -14.39 -9.05
N LEU A 209 -4.09 -13.44 -8.22
CA LEU A 209 -2.94 -13.59 -7.32
C LEU A 209 -3.11 -14.81 -6.42
N GLN A 210 -4.28 -14.95 -5.78
CA GLN A 210 -4.60 -16.06 -4.89
C GLN A 210 -4.53 -17.42 -5.59
N LYS A 211 -4.93 -17.49 -6.85
CA LYS A 211 -4.85 -18.73 -7.65
C LYS A 211 -3.42 -19.05 -8.06
N THR A 212 -2.63 -18.04 -8.44
CA THR A 212 -1.30 -18.23 -9.03
C THR A 212 -0.21 -18.40 -7.98
N PHE A 213 -0.33 -17.74 -6.83
CA PHE A 213 0.71 -17.62 -5.80
C PHE A 213 0.23 -18.06 -4.41
N LYS A 214 -0.72 -18.98 -4.34
CA LYS A 214 -1.37 -19.42 -3.06
C LYS A 214 -0.36 -19.77 -1.96
N ASP A 215 0.78 -20.36 -2.31
CA ASP A 215 1.85 -20.79 -1.42
C ASP A 215 2.77 -19.65 -0.97
N LYS A 216 2.62 -18.46 -1.55
CA LYS A 216 3.39 -17.25 -1.24
C LYS A 216 2.61 -16.22 -0.44
N LEU A 217 1.35 -16.49 -0.15
CA LEU A 217 0.49 -15.53 0.55
C LEU A 217 0.59 -15.69 2.07
N LYS A 218 0.38 -14.58 2.77
CA LYS A 218 0.19 -14.58 4.23
C LYS A 218 -0.96 -15.51 4.62
N LYS A 219 -0.82 -16.23 5.73
CA LYS A 219 -1.78 -17.29 6.12
C LYS A 219 -3.03 -16.76 6.82
N ASP A 220 -3.00 -15.52 7.30
CA ASP A 220 -4.05 -14.94 8.17
C ASP A 220 -4.86 -13.85 7.44
N ILE A 221 -5.08 -14.01 6.14
CA ILE A 221 -5.86 -13.08 5.32
C ILE A 221 -7.13 -13.77 4.81
#